data_aa56d54fe9b166b790180b87fd02f207
#
_entry.id   aa56d54fe9b166b790180b87fd02f207
#
_cell.length_a   1.000
_cell.length_b   1.000
_cell.length_c   1.000
_cell.angle_alpha   90.00
_cell.angle_beta   90.00
_cell.angle_gamma   90.00
#
_symmetry.space_group_name_H-M   'P 1'
#
loop_
_entity.id
_entity.type
_entity.pdbx_description
1 polymer ?
#
loop_
_entity_poly.entity_id
_entity_poly.type
_entity_poly.pdbx_seq_one_letter_code
_entity_poly.pdbx_strand_id
1 'polypeptide(L)'
;MISMNVTTANTTVNAAFFQPIAGLASRSSHARTCPDFSDDDYLQCGLLRVLESSTSGRAFLQEHGARLNNSPSQGNYFATLHSHRRGAVLADVNQALRIMANQALPDRLSGISELAAYEVFAMDGHWHKAASHDPRHHGVKMAVGHFYTLNLRTHTLRQLAVGEGAHEHDISVLKRLTPRGLRQEVPKGRRTLMIYDRAGIDFDYWKRCRHECAVYFLSRTKSNTVLSWEERRMWDVSDPRNRGVQEDMRVKTRDGHSLRLIGYIDPVAGKAYEFLTNEPDLPPGVLAELYRRRWEVEKVFDELKNKLGEKKAWATSLAAKQAQAHFLTITHNLLLLYEQALAVRHEVQNQAEDQRRSERMKEHQQIARKKGQPLSTLLSRALSATQRSVKFIRWLREALRYQLAETTAVLRLKHLYATL
;
A
#
# COMPACT_ATOMS: atom_id res chain seq x y z
N MET A 1 16.29 1.75 21.43
CA MET A 1 15.15 2.23 22.24
C MET A 1 15.20 3.76 22.25
N ILE A 2 14.36 4.42 21.43
CA ILE A 2 14.22 5.87 21.47
C ILE A 2 13.21 6.16 22.57
N SER A 3 13.67 6.74 23.66
CA SER A 3 12.84 7.18 24.78
C SER A 3 11.91 8.31 24.31
N MET A 4 10.65 8.00 24.11
CA MET A 4 9.58 8.97 23.87
C MET A 4 8.94 9.37 25.22
N ASN A 5 9.68 10.03 26.09
CA ASN A 5 9.12 10.74 27.23
C ASN A 5 8.80 12.17 26.82
N VAL A 6 7.63 12.40 26.21
CA VAL A 6 7.03 13.73 26.07
C VAL A 6 5.83 13.78 26.99
N THR A 7 5.85 14.71 27.91
CA THR A 7 4.78 15.05 28.86
C THR A 7 3.48 15.29 28.08
N THR A 8 2.53 14.36 28.16
CA THR A 8 1.37 14.19 27.26
C THR A 8 0.20 15.14 27.54
N ALA A 9 0.28 16.04 28.52
CA ALA A 9 -0.88 16.78 28.99
C ALA A 9 -1.42 17.86 28.02
N ASN A 10 -0.63 18.39 27.06
CA ASN A 10 -1.02 19.48 26.17
C ASN A 10 -0.77 19.27 24.66
N THR A 11 -0.47 18.03 24.23
CA THR A 11 -0.23 17.76 22.82
C THR A 11 -1.53 17.76 22.04
N THR A 12 -1.60 18.54 20.93
CA THR A 12 -2.75 18.47 20.03
C THR A 12 -2.66 17.27 19.10
N VAL A 13 -3.81 16.80 18.59
CA VAL A 13 -3.86 15.77 17.55
C VAL A 13 -3.03 16.17 16.34
N ASN A 14 -3.01 17.47 15.99
CA ASN A 14 -2.20 17.98 14.88
C ASN A 14 -0.71 17.73 15.12
N ALA A 15 -0.18 18.11 16.27
CA ALA A 15 1.22 17.93 16.62
C ALA A 15 1.58 16.43 16.67
N ALA A 16 0.74 15.61 17.29
CA ALA A 16 0.96 14.16 17.40
C ALA A 16 0.90 13.44 16.05
N PHE A 17 -0.04 13.81 15.18
CA PHE A 17 -0.22 13.22 13.87
C PHE A 17 0.95 13.54 12.92
N PHE A 18 1.43 14.77 12.90
CA PHE A 18 2.52 15.21 12.02
C PHE A 18 3.92 14.97 12.61
N GLN A 19 4.03 14.57 13.87
CA GLN A 19 5.32 14.33 14.54
C GLN A 19 6.24 13.39 13.76
N PRO A 20 5.80 12.25 13.18
CA PRO A 20 6.70 11.34 12.46
C PRO A 20 7.36 11.94 11.23
N ILE A 21 6.77 12.97 10.64
CA ILE A 21 7.29 13.64 9.43
C ILE A 21 7.94 15.00 9.70
N ALA A 22 7.96 15.44 10.95
CA ALA A 22 8.52 16.73 11.33
C ALA A 22 9.99 16.86 10.88
N GLY A 23 10.27 17.85 10.06
CA GLY A 23 11.60 18.13 9.50
C GLY A 23 12.12 17.07 8.51
N LEU A 24 11.32 16.10 8.05
CA LEU A 24 11.77 15.14 7.04
C LEU A 24 11.96 15.80 5.68
N ALA A 25 11.09 16.74 5.31
CA ALA A 25 11.19 17.42 4.02
C ALA A 25 12.44 18.31 3.96
N SER A 26 12.73 19.04 5.02
CA SER A 26 13.94 19.88 5.11
C SER A 26 15.24 19.08 5.21
N ARG A 27 15.21 17.82 5.61
CA ARG A 27 16.38 16.91 5.61
C ARG A 27 16.57 16.13 4.30
N SER A 28 15.66 16.26 3.34
CA SER A 28 15.84 15.62 2.03
C SER A 28 17.09 16.17 1.33
N SER A 29 17.78 15.32 0.58
CA SER A 29 18.92 15.74 -0.27
C SER A 29 18.52 16.72 -1.36
N HIS A 30 17.23 16.82 -1.66
CA HIS A 30 16.62 17.73 -2.62
C HIS A 30 16.04 19.00 -2.00
N ALA A 31 16.10 19.15 -0.66
CA ALA A 31 15.55 20.31 0.04
C ALA A 31 16.26 21.62 -0.35
N ARG A 32 15.52 22.72 -0.32
CA ARG A 32 16.05 24.08 -0.51
C ARG A 32 15.41 25.02 0.51
N THR A 33 16.14 26.03 0.87
CA THR A 33 15.61 27.14 1.66
C THR A 33 14.59 27.92 0.83
N CYS A 34 13.35 27.93 1.27
CA CYS A 34 12.25 28.66 0.66
C CYS A 34 11.50 29.40 1.80
N PRO A 35 11.84 30.66 2.10
CA PRO A 35 11.35 31.35 3.29
C PRO A 35 9.83 31.55 3.28
N ASP A 36 9.24 31.80 2.11
CA ASP A 36 7.80 32.08 2.01
C ASP A 36 6.93 30.81 2.06
N PHE A 37 7.46 29.69 1.62
CA PHE A 37 6.75 28.40 1.61
C PHE A 37 7.73 27.25 1.60
N SER A 38 8.12 26.80 2.78
CA SER A 38 9.12 25.76 2.99
C SER A 38 8.69 24.40 2.42
N ASP A 39 9.64 23.46 2.31
CA ASP A 39 9.31 22.10 1.89
C ASP A 39 8.49 21.35 2.96
N ASP A 40 8.66 21.66 4.25
CA ASP A 40 7.84 21.11 5.33
C ASP A 40 6.41 21.71 5.30
N ASP A 41 6.25 23.02 5.03
CA ASP A 41 4.92 23.63 4.84
C ASP A 41 4.21 23.04 3.62
N TYR A 42 4.93 22.81 2.51
CA TYR A 42 4.40 22.17 1.32
C TYR A 42 3.92 20.75 1.61
N LEU A 43 4.72 19.97 2.35
CA LEU A 43 4.35 18.63 2.78
C LEU A 43 3.07 18.64 3.62
N GLN A 44 3.04 19.44 4.67
CA GLN A 44 1.88 19.52 5.56
C GLN A 44 0.62 19.97 4.82
N CYS A 45 0.74 21.01 3.98
CA CYS A 45 -0.35 21.52 3.15
C CYS A 45 -0.95 20.45 2.24
N GLY A 46 -0.10 19.68 1.55
CA GLY A 46 -0.54 18.59 0.67
C GLY A 46 -1.24 17.46 1.42
N LEU A 47 -0.75 17.07 2.59
CA LEU A 47 -1.37 16.04 3.43
C LEU A 47 -2.73 16.48 3.97
N LEU A 48 -2.85 17.71 4.46
CA LEU A 48 -4.13 18.29 4.87
C LEU A 48 -5.13 18.30 3.71
N ARG A 49 -4.69 18.64 2.49
CA ARG A 49 -5.53 18.59 1.31
C ARG A 49 -6.03 17.19 0.95
N VAL A 50 -5.19 16.16 1.13
CA VAL A 50 -5.61 14.76 0.97
C VAL A 50 -6.68 14.38 1.99
N LEU A 51 -6.53 14.82 3.22
CA LEU A 51 -7.49 14.53 4.28
C LEU A 51 -8.82 15.30 4.07
N GLU A 52 -8.80 16.52 3.55
CA GLU A 52 -10.00 17.34 3.26
C GLU A 52 -10.60 17.02 1.89
N SER A 53 -11.21 15.89 1.77
CA SER A 53 -11.57 15.18 0.52
C SER A 53 -12.58 15.87 -0.42
N SER A 54 -13.21 16.99 -0.07
CA SER A 54 -14.40 17.47 -0.77
C SER A 54 -14.21 18.82 -1.49
N THR A 55 -13.13 19.55 -1.25
CA THR A 55 -12.95 20.93 -1.71
C THR A 55 -12.05 21.03 -2.94
N SER A 56 -12.29 22.06 -3.77
CA SER A 56 -11.32 22.45 -4.80
C SER A 56 -10.05 22.95 -4.11
N GLY A 57 -8.90 22.91 -4.82
CA GLY A 57 -7.66 23.44 -4.25
C GLY A 57 -7.76 24.92 -3.82
N ARG A 58 -8.59 25.72 -4.51
CA ARG A 58 -8.88 27.11 -4.15
C ARG A 58 -9.67 27.20 -2.85
N ALA A 59 -10.78 26.48 -2.74
CA ALA A 59 -11.59 26.45 -1.52
C ALA A 59 -10.79 25.90 -0.34
N PHE A 60 -9.98 24.86 -0.55
CA PHE A 60 -9.07 24.34 0.48
C PHE A 60 -8.14 25.43 1.03
N LEU A 61 -7.47 26.21 0.17
CA LEU A 61 -6.57 27.27 0.62
C LEU A 61 -7.31 28.40 1.34
N GLN A 62 -8.54 28.72 0.93
CA GLN A 62 -9.37 29.72 1.62
C GLN A 62 -9.79 29.26 3.02
N GLU A 63 -10.17 27.99 3.17
CA GLU A 63 -10.64 27.43 4.44
C GLU A 63 -9.49 27.09 5.40
N HIS A 64 -8.37 26.63 4.86
CA HIS A 64 -7.28 26.07 5.66
C HIS A 64 -5.99 26.90 5.64
N GLY A 65 -5.87 27.88 4.76
CA GLY A 65 -4.67 28.71 4.64
C GLY A 65 -4.26 29.37 5.97
N ALA A 66 -5.22 29.87 6.73
CA ALA A 66 -4.95 30.49 8.03
C ALA A 66 -4.40 29.50 9.10
N ARG A 67 -4.45 28.19 8.84
CA ARG A 67 -3.95 27.15 9.77
C ARG A 67 -2.55 26.67 9.40
N LEU A 68 -2.06 27.05 8.22
CA LEU A 68 -0.70 26.79 7.80
C LEU A 68 0.21 27.85 8.41
N ASN A 69 1.38 27.44 8.88
CA ASN A 69 2.36 28.38 9.44
C ASN A 69 2.70 29.49 8.44
N ASN A 70 2.83 29.10 7.15
CA ASN A 70 3.01 30.01 6.04
C ASN A 70 1.98 29.68 4.96
N SER A 71 0.89 30.44 4.87
CA SER A 71 -0.13 30.25 3.86
C SER A 71 0.37 30.72 2.49
N PRO A 72 0.54 29.83 1.51
CA PRO A 72 0.96 30.24 0.18
C PRO A 72 -0.17 30.98 -0.55
N SER A 73 0.19 31.91 -1.44
CA SER A 73 -0.77 32.39 -2.42
C SER A 73 -1.27 31.26 -3.31
N GLN A 74 -2.46 31.38 -3.88
CA GLN A 74 -3.01 30.36 -4.78
C GLN A 74 -2.05 30.08 -5.95
N GLY A 75 -1.51 31.14 -6.57
CA GLY A 75 -0.55 30.99 -7.68
C GLY A 75 0.69 30.22 -7.27
N ASN A 76 1.29 30.54 -6.12
CA ASN A 76 2.47 29.87 -5.61
C ASN A 76 2.16 28.39 -5.30
N TYR A 77 1.06 28.08 -4.62
CA TYR A 77 0.69 26.69 -4.32
C TYR A 77 0.54 25.83 -5.58
N PHE A 78 -0.23 26.33 -6.56
CA PHE A 78 -0.42 25.56 -7.80
C PHE A 78 0.88 25.45 -8.63
N ALA A 79 1.72 26.49 -8.66
CA ALA A 79 3.02 26.43 -9.31
C ALA A 79 3.93 25.37 -8.66
N THR A 80 3.91 25.24 -7.34
CA THR A 80 4.74 24.26 -6.62
C THR A 80 4.35 22.80 -6.90
N LEU A 81 3.10 22.54 -7.27
CA LEU A 81 2.68 21.18 -7.68
C LEU A 81 3.40 20.68 -8.95
N HIS A 82 3.90 21.60 -9.79
CA HIS A 82 4.65 21.24 -11.00
C HIS A 82 6.16 21.03 -10.75
N SER A 83 6.63 21.18 -9.52
CA SER A 83 8.05 21.09 -9.18
C SER A 83 8.53 19.64 -9.09
N HIS A 84 9.35 19.20 -10.04
CA HIS A 84 10.04 17.90 -9.98
C HIS A 84 10.91 17.76 -8.73
N ARG A 85 11.58 18.85 -8.30
CA ARG A 85 12.38 18.88 -7.08
C ARG A 85 11.53 18.54 -5.86
N ARG A 86 10.37 19.20 -5.70
CA ARG A 86 9.46 18.91 -4.58
C ARG A 86 8.87 17.50 -4.66
N GLY A 87 8.67 16.97 -5.86
CA GLY A 87 8.34 15.56 -6.06
C GLY A 87 9.41 14.62 -5.51
N ALA A 88 10.71 14.92 -5.72
CA ALA A 88 11.82 14.17 -5.15
C ALA A 88 11.87 14.27 -3.62
N VAL A 89 11.64 15.47 -3.04
CA VAL A 89 11.50 15.63 -1.58
C VAL A 89 10.40 14.74 -1.02
N LEU A 90 9.23 14.70 -1.65
CA LEU A 90 8.13 13.81 -1.21
C LEU A 90 8.49 12.32 -1.31
N ALA A 91 9.26 11.93 -2.32
CA ALA A 91 9.76 10.56 -2.45
C ALA A 91 10.69 10.18 -1.27
N ASP A 92 11.64 11.07 -0.92
CA ASP A 92 12.54 10.89 0.23
C ASP A 92 11.77 10.81 1.56
N VAL A 93 10.79 11.69 1.76
CA VAL A 93 9.90 11.67 2.94
C VAL A 93 9.16 10.34 3.04
N ASN A 94 8.57 9.88 1.93
CA ASN A 94 7.84 8.62 1.91
C ASN A 94 8.78 7.43 2.19
N GLN A 95 10.01 7.45 1.71
CA GLN A 95 11.02 6.43 2.00
C GLN A 95 11.36 6.40 3.50
N ALA A 96 11.67 7.56 4.09
CA ALA A 96 11.97 7.65 5.52
C ALA A 96 10.80 7.15 6.39
N LEU A 97 9.57 7.52 6.02
CA LEU A 97 8.36 7.11 6.73
C LEU A 97 8.15 5.59 6.67
N ARG A 98 8.40 4.93 5.52
CA ARG A 98 8.32 3.47 5.40
C ARG A 98 9.40 2.76 6.22
N ILE A 99 10.61 3.29 6.29
CA ILE A 99 11.68 2.75 7.15
C ILE A 99 11.24 2.79 8.63
N MET A 100 10.69 3.92 9.08
CA MET A 100 10.14 4.03 10.44
C MET A 100 8.98 3.05 10.67
N ALA A 101 8.09 2.92 9.70
CA ALA A 101 6.93 2.02 9.79
C ALA A 101 7.35 0.55 9.89
N ASN A 102 8.41 0.13 9.17
CA ASN A 102 8.94 -1.23 9.26
C ASN A 102 9.48 -1.58 10.66
N GLN A 103 9.83 -0.57 11.47
CA GLN A 103 10.28 -0.77 12.84
C GLN A 103 9.14 -0.68 13.88
N ALA A 104 8.12 0.09 13.59
CA ALA A 104 7.06 0.43 14.53
C ALA A 104 5.78 -0.41 14.36
N LEU A 105 5.51 -0.91 13.15
CA LEU A 105 4.28 -1.64 12.86
C LEU A 105 4.44 -3.15 13.07
N PRO A 106 3.38 -3.86 13.49
CA PRO A 106 3.41 -5.30 13.64
C PRO A 106 3.61 -6.01 12.30
N ASP A 107 4.41 -7.08 12.31
CA ASP A 107 4.61 -7.95 11.15
C ASP A 107 3.42 -8.89 10.96
N ARG A 108 2.60 -8.64 9.96
CA ARG A 108 1.40 -9.43 9.63
C ARG A 108 1.71 -10.80 8.99
N LEU A 109 2.97 -11.06 8.64
CA LEU A 109 3.44 -12.32 8.09
C LEU A 109 4.29 -13.13 9.10
N SER A 110 4.43 -12.66 10.34
CA SER A 110 5.25 -13.30 11.38
C SER A 110 4.85 -14.75 11.68
N GLY A 111 3.57 -15.11 11.44
CA GLY A 111 3.09 -16.49 11.60
C GLY A 111 3.51 -17.48 10.49
N ILE A 112 4.25 -17.04 9.48
CA ILE A 112 4.73 -17.86 8.36
C ILE A 112 6.26 -17.84 8.38
N SER A 113 6.87 -18.82 9.03
CA SER A 113 8.32 -18.89 9.29
C SER A 113 9.17 -18.83 8.02
N GLU A 114 8.71 -19.45 6.93
CA GLU A 114 9.41 -19.50 5.64
C GLU A 114 9.55 -18.10 5.01
N LEU A 115 8.68 -17.18 5.39
CA LEU A 115 8.75 -15.81 4.91
C LEU A 115 9.75 -14.92 5.68
N ALA A 116 10.41 -15.44 6.72
CA ALA A 116 11.40 -14.65 7.47
C ALA A 116 12.55 -14.12 6.57
N ALA A 117 12.89 -14.87 5.52
CA ALA A 117 13.90 -14.48 4.54
C ALA A 117 13.38 -13.61 3.39
N TYR A 118 12.10 -13.20 3.42
CA TYR A 118 11.47 -12.47 2.31
C TYR A 118 10.86 -11.15 2.77
N GLU A 119 10.98 -10.12 1.95
CA GLU A 119 10.05 -9.00 1.92
C GLU A 119 9.02 -9.25 0.80
N VAL A 120 7.74 -9.16 1.15
CA VAL A 120 6.64 -9.55 0.26
C VAL A 120 5.79 -8.34 -0.06
N PHE A 121 5.63 -8.07 -1.35
CA PHE A 121 4.88 -6.93 -1.85
C PHE A 121 3.76 -7.36 -2.79
N ALA A 122 2.56 -6.87 -2.55
CA ALA A 122 1.50 -6.86 -3.56
C ALA A 122 1.70 -5.64 -4.46
N MET A 123 1.63 -5.85 -5.78
CA MET A 123 1.86 -4.81 -6.77
C MET A 123 0.64 -4.72 -7.69
N ASP A 124 0.17 -3.51 -7.96
CA ASP A 124 -0.95 -3.28 -8.87
C ASP A 124 -0.96 -1.86 -9.42
N GLY A 125 -1.62 -1.69 -10.57
CA GLY A 125 -1.88 -0.41 -11.20
C GLY A 125 -3.19 0.21 -10.69
N HIS A 126 -3.18 1.53 -10.52
CA HIS A 126 -4.34 2.31 -10.12
C HIS A 126 -4.51 3.53 -11.01
N TRP A 127 -5.70 3.69 -11.57
CA TRP A 127 -6.00 4.80 -12.47
C TRP A 127 -6.57 5.99 -11.72
N HIS A 128 -5.81 7.08 -11.69
CA HIS A 128 -6.29 8.36 -11.17
C HIS A 128 -7.16 9.06 -12.20
N LYS A 129 -8.31 9.59 -11.75
CA LYS A 129 -9.18 10.38 -12.63
C LYS A 129 -8.44 11.61 -13.16
N ALA A 130 -8.71 11.96 -14.41
CA ALA A 130 -8.13 13.11 -15.08
C ALA A 130 -8.42 14.44 -14.35
N ALA A 131 -7.53 15.41 -14.48
CA ALA A 131 -7.74 16.76 -14.00
C ALA A 131 -8.87 17.48 -14.78
N SER A 132 -9.42 18.53 -14.19
CA SER A 132 -10.51 19.30 -14.83
C SER A 132 -10.10 19.89 -16.18
N HIS A 133 -8.83 20.23 -16.34
CA HIS A 133 -8.27 20.85 -17.55
C HIS A 133 -7.44 19.90 -18.41
N ASP A 134 -7.43 18.58 -18.09
CA ASP A 134 -6.79 17.61 -18.97
C ASP A 134 -7.48 17.61 -20.35
N PRO A 135 -6.71 17.49 -21.44
CA PRO A 135 -7.26 17.44 -22.78
C PRO A 135 -8.19 16.22 -22.93
N ARG A 136 -9.15 16.34 -23.80
CA ARG A 136 -10.04 15.23 -24.18
C ARG A 136 -9.50 14.53 -25.41
N HIS A 137 -9.50 13.21 -25.38
CA HIS A 137 -9.24 12.37 -26.55
C HIS A 137 -10.53 11.62 -26.90
N HIS A 138 -11.04 11.77 -28.11
CA HIS A 138 -12.37 11.26 -28.51
C HIS A 138 -13.48 11.62 -27.51
N GLY A 139 -13.51 12.86 -27.04
CA GLY A 139 -14.53 13.36 -26.09
C GLY A 139 -14.34 12.94 -24.63
N VAL A 140 -13.40 12.05 -24.31
CA VAL A 140 -13.16 11.52 -22.96
C VAL A 140 -11.83 12.05 -22.41
N LYS A 141 -11.82 12.49 -21.15
CA LYS A 141 -10.59 12.83 -20.43
C LYS A 141 -9.90 11.56 -19.98
N MET A 142 -8.61 11.48 -20.27
CA MET A 142 -7.82 10.28 -20.01
C MET A 142 -7.22 10.31 -18.60
N ALA A 143 -7.49 9.24 -17.85
CA ALA A 143 -6.81 8.98 -16.58
C ALA A 143 -5.36 8.54 -16.81
N VAL A 144 -4.50 8.76 -15.83
CA VAL A 144 -3.11 8.30 -15.86
C VAL A 144 -2.95 7.15 -14.86
N GLY A 145 -2.31 6.07 -15.30
CA GLY A 145 -2.01 4.92 -14.46
C GLY A 145 -0.87 5.23 -13.48
N HIS A 146 -1.07 4.88 -12.25
CA HIS A 146 -0.05 4.91 -11.20
C HIS A 146 0.17 3.51 -10.69
N PHE A 147 1.44 3.13 -10.50
CA PHE A 147 1.81 1.80 -10.04
C PHE A 147 2.28 1.88 -8.60
N TYR A 148 1.76 0.98 -7.79
CA TYR A 148 2.04 0.94 -6.36
C TYR A 148 2.50 -0.44 -5.91
N THR A 149 3.28 -0.46 -4.83
CA THR A 149 3.49 -1.67 -4.03
C THR A 149 2.97 -1.46 -2.63
N LEU A 150 2.29 -2.48 -2.12
CA LEU A 150 1.87 -2.62 -0.74
C LEU A 150 2.77 -3.67 -0.07
N ASN A 151 3.50 -3.29 0.97
CA ASN A 151 4.22 -4.26 1.80
C ASN A 151 3.21 -5.10 2.59
N LEU A 152 3.16 -6.40 2.36
CA LEU A 152 2.19 -7.28 3.04
C LEU A 152 2.53 -7.54 4.53
N ARG A 153 3.74 -7.15 5.00
CA ARG A 153 4.10 -7.22 6.42
C ARG A 153 3.52 -6.05 7.21
N THR A 154 3.72 -4.84 6.72
CA THR A 154 3.41 -3.61 7.44
C THR A 154 2.22 -2.85 6.87
N HIS A 155 1.73 -3.24 5.69
CA HIS A 155 0.73 -2.51 4.90
C HIS A 155 1.16 -1.11 4.46
N THR A 156 2.44 -0.80 4.51
CA THR A 156 2.93 0.47 3.94
C THR A 156 2.83 0.47 2.42
N LEU A 157 2.40 1.61 1.89
CA LEU A 157 2.22 1.84 0.46
C LEU A 157 3.38 2.64 -0.12
N ARG A 158 3.81 2.27 -1.32
CA ARG A 158 4.82 2.99 -2.09
C ARG A 158 4.35 3.19 -3.52
N GLN A 159 4.49 4.40 -4.05
CA GLN A 159 4.39 4.64 -5.48
C GLN A 159 5.69 4.18 -6.16
N LEU A 160 5.57 3.32 -7.16
CA LEU A 160 6.70 2.83 -7.95
C LEU A 160 6.96 3.67 -9.19
N ALA A 161 5.90 3.95 -9.95
CA ALA A 161 5.99 4.63 -11.21
C ALA A 161 4.67 5.30 -11.60
N VAL A 162 4.73 6.20 -12.56
CA VAL A 162 3.57 6.82 -13.20
C VAL A 162 3.67 6.52 -14.69
N GLY A 163 2.54 6.17 -15.31
CA GLY A 163 2.45 6.01 -16.75
C GLY A 163 2.63 7.35 -17.45
N GLU A 164 3.31 7.34 -18.58
CA GLU A 164 3.53 8.54 -19.41
C GLU A 164 2.32 8.84 -20.29
N GLY A 165 1.52 7.82 -20.59
CA GLY A 165 0.33 7.92 -21.42
C GLY A 165 -0.89 7.24 -20.80
N ALA A 166 -2.07 7.62 -21.28
CA ALA A 166 -3.35 7.14 -20.78
C ALA A 166 -3.64 5.66 -21.09
N HIS A 167 -2.91 5.06 -22.01
CA HIS A 167 -3.08 3.67 -22.45
C HIS A 167 -1.81 2.85 -22.31
N GLU A 168 -0.85 3.33 -21.51
CA GLU A 168 0.38 2.59 -21.33
C GLU A 168 0.11 1.30 -20.55
N HIS A 169 0.54 0.17 -21.11
CA HIS A 169 0.41 -1.12 -20.46
C HIS A 169 1.30 -1.22 -19.23
N ASP A 170 0.81 -1.83 -18.18
CA ASP A 170 1.46 -2.02 -16.89
C ASP A 170 2.89 -2.57 -17.03
N ILE A 171 3.07 -3.58 -17.87
CA ILE A 171 4.39 -4.17 -18.08
C ILE A 171 5.39 -3.19 -18.71
N SER A 172 4.95 -2.28 -19.59
CA SER A 172 5.82 -1.28 -20.19
C SER A 172 6.34 -0.30 -19.13
N VAL A 173 5.47 0.10 -18.19
CA VAL A 173 5.85 0.94 -17.06
C VAL A 173 6.81 0.20 -16.14
N LEU A 174 6.54 -1.06 -15.82
CA LEU A 174 7.37 -1.87 -14.95
C LEU A 174 8.77 -2.12 -15.52
N LYS A 175 8.90 -2.33 -16.84
CA LYS A 175 10.18 -2.53 -17.51
C LYS A 175 11.12 -1.33 -17.44
N ARG A 176 10.59 -0.12 -17.22
CA ARG A 176 11.41 1.09 -16.96
C ARG A 176 12.05 1.08 -15.58
N LEU A 177 11.51 0.30 -14.64
CA LEU A 177 12.08 0.16 -13.30
C LEU A 177 13.31 -0.74 -13.35
N THR A 178 14.40 -0.27 -12.76
CA THR A 178 15.57 -1.12 -12.57
C THR A 178 15.31 -2.19 -11.51
N PRO A 179 15.95 -3.37 -11.59
CA PRO A 179 15.85 -4.37 -10.52
C PRO A 179 16.18 -3.83 -9.13
N ARG A 180 17.19 -2.94 -9.04
CA ARG A 180 17.55 -2.23 -7.80
C ARG A 180 16.44 -1.30 -7.34
N GLY A 181 15.74 -0.63 -8.26
CA GLY A 181 14.59 0.21 -7.97
C GLY A 181 13.41 -0.56 -7.37
N LEU A 182 13.18 -1.81 -7.80
CA LEU A 182 12.17 -2.69 -7.18
C LEU A 182 12.59 -3.15 -5.78
N ARG A 183 13.89 -3.40 -5.57
CA ARG A 183 14.42 -3.89 -4.30
C ARG A 183 14.59 -2.82 -3.23
N GLN A 184 14.42 -1.53 -3.53
CA GLN A 184 14.64 -0.46 -2.55
C GLN A 184 14.00 -0.78 -1.19
N GLU A 185 14.76 -0.47 -0.10
CA GLU A 185 14.32 -0.58 1.30
C GLU A 185 14.17 -2.01 1.83
N VAL A 186 14.61 -3.01 1.07
CA VAL A 186 14.64 -4.38 1.56
C VAL A 186 15.93 -4.60 2.36
N PRO A 187 15.86 -5.09 3.60
CA PRO A 187 17.03 -5.35 4.43
C PRO A 187 18.03 -6.30 3.75
N LYS A 188 19.33 -6.12 4.05
CA LYS A 188 20.37 -7.06 3.59
C LYS A 188 20.01 -8.49 4.04
N GLY A 189 20.27 -9.46 3.16
CA GLY A 189 19.99 -10.88 3.43
C GLY A 189 18.57 -11.32 3.14
N ARG A 190 17.60 -10.41 2.98
CA ARG A 190 16.25 -10.77 2.57
C ARG A 190 16.09 -10.74 1.05
N ARG A 191 15.29 -11.67 0.54
CA ARG A 191 14.82 -11.73 -0.84
C ARG A 191 13.56 -10.87 -1.01
N THR A 192 13.27 -10.43 -2.21
CA THR A 192 12.03 -9.69 -2.52
C THR A 192 11.10 -10.60 -3.29
N LEU A 193 9.85 -10.74 -2.85
CA LEU A 193 8.79 -11.41 -3.62
C LEU A 193 7.74 -10.38 -4.02
N MET A 194 7.60 -10.16 -5.34
CA MET A 194 6.60 -9.28 -5.93
C MET A 194 5.42 -10.11 -6.43
N ILE A 195 4.24 -9.82 -5.93
CA ILE A 195 3.00 -10.50 -6.31
C ILE A 195 2.21 -9.57 -7.21
N TYR A 196 1.97 -10.00 -8.43
CA TYR A 196 1.36 -9.17 -9.45
C TYR A 196 0.27 -9.92 -10.21
N ASP A 197 -0.59 -9.20 -10.89
CA ASP A 197 -1.57 -9.83 -11.75
C ASP A 197 -0.96 -10.27 -13.10
N ARG A 198 -1.77 -10.85 -13.98
CA ARG A 198 -1.32 -11.38 -15.28
C ARG A 198 -0.73 -10.31 -16.22
N ALA A 199 -1.04 -9.03 -15.99
CA ALA A 199 -0.54 -7.95 -16.84
C ALA A 199 0.98 -7.75 -16.71
N GLY A 200 1.57 -8.09 -15.54
CA GLY A 200 3.00 -7.92 -15.24
C GLY A 200 3.92 -9.07 -15.66
N ILE A 201 3.45 -10.04 -16.46
CA ILE A 201 4.28 -11.17 -16.87
C ILE A 201 5.20 -10.76 -18.02
N ASP A 202 6.52 -10.80 -17.74
CA ASP A 202 7.62 -10.73 -18.70
C ASP A 202 8.79 -11.54 -18.15
N PHE A 203 9.11 -12.65 -18.79
CA PHE A 203 10.04 -13.65 -18.24
C PHE A 203 11.50 -13.21 -18.29
N ASP A 204 11.89 -12.41 -19.31
CA ASP A 204 13.23 -11.82 -19.39
C ASP A 204 13.45 -10.81 -18.27
N TYR A 205 12.44 -9.97 -18.01
CA TYR A 205 12.47 -9.02 -16.91
C TYR A 205 12.54 -9.74 -15.55
N TRP A 206 11.76 -10.80 -15.33
CA TRP A 206 11.79 -11.61 -14.12
C TRP A 206 13.15 -12.28 -13.90
N LYS A 207 13.75 -12.84 -14.98
CA LYS A 207 15.10 -13.43 -14.95
C LYS A 207 16.12 -12.38 -14.53
N ARG A 208 16.12 -11.20 -15.18
CA ARG A 208 17.03 -10.10 -14.86
C ARG A 208 16.90 -9.66 -13.41
N CYS A 209 15.69 -9.42 -12.93
CA CYS A 209 15.43 -9.00 -11.56
C CYS A 209 15.91 -10.03 -10.52
N ARG A 210 15.71 -11.30 -10.80
CA ARG A 210 16.20 -12.37 -9.93
C ARG A 210 17.73 -12.40 -9.86
N HIS A 211 18.40 -12.36 -11.01
CA HIS A 211 19.87 -12.45 -11.07
C HIS A 211 20.58 -11.23 -10.49
N GLU A 212 20.08 -10.02 -10.80
CA GLU A 212 20.75 -8.79 -10.37
C GLU A 212 20.48 -8.44 -8.90
N CYS A 213 19.27 -8.71 -8.41
CA CYS A 213 18.83 -8.17 -7.12
C CYS A 213 18.05 -9.14 -6.22
N ALA A 214 17.99 -10.44 -6.53
CA ALA A 214 17.18 -11.41 -5.78
C ALA A 214 15.71 -10.97 -5.63
N VAL A 215 15.12 -10.44 -6.71
CA VAL A 215 13.71 -10.09 -6.81
C VAL A 215 12.98 -11.21 -7.56
N TYR A 216 12.04 -11.83 -6.89
CA TYR A 216 11.21 -12.92 -7.38
C TYR A 216 9.80 -12.42 -7.65
N PHE A 217 9.08 -13.15 -8.50
CA PHE A 217 7.72 -12.81 -8.90
C PHE A 217 6.76 -13.97 -8.72
N LEU A 218 5.52 -13.65 -8.39
CA LEU A 218 4.39 -14.58 -8.34
C LEU A 218 3.21 -13.95 -9.08
N SER A 219 2.65 -14.67 -10.06
CA SER A 219 1.49 -14.24 -10.82
C SER A 219 0.57 -15.40 -11.17
N ARG A 220 -0.61 -15.11 -11.71
CA ARG A 220 -1.44 -16.12 -12.36
C ARG A 220 -0.98 -16.33 -13.80
N THR A 221 -1.06 -17.56 -14.28
CA THR A 221 -0.77 -17.91 -15.68
C THR A 221 -1.73 -17.21 -16.63
N LYS A 222 -1.23 -16.78 -17.78
CA LYS A 222 -2.07 -16.36 -18.92
C LYS A 222 -2.52 -17.58 -19.71
N SER A 223 -3.73 -17.59 -20.23
CA SER A 223 -4.28 -18.72 -21.01
C SER A 223 -3.50 -19.04 -22.28
N ASN A 224 -2.73 -18.09 -22.79
CA ASN A 224 -1.88 -18.25 -23.98
C ASN A 224 -0.39 -18.52 -23.64
N THR A 225 -0.05 -18.78 -22.38
CA THR A 225 1.32 -19.11 -22.02
C THR A 225 1.63 -20.55 -22.42
N VAL A 226 2.62 -20.74 -23.29
CA VAL A 226 3.07 -22.07 -23.71
C VAL A 226 4.18 -22.51 -22.75
N LEU A 227 3.96 -23.62 -22.06
CA LEU A 227 4.87 -24.19 -21.09
C LEU A 227 5.16 -25.67 -21.47
N SER A 228 6.40 -26.08 -21.37
CA SER A 228 6.81 -27.48 -21.40
C SER A 228 7.12 -27.97 -19.98
N TRP A 229 6.72 -29.19 -19.68
CA TRP A 229 6.87 -29.82 -18.38
C TRP A 229 8.29 -30.38 -18.25
N GLU A 230 8.95 -30.11 -17.13
CA GLU A 230 10.29 -30.65 -16.87
C GLU A 230 10.27 -31.69 -15.75
N GLU A 231 9.72 -31.32 -14.57
CA GLU A 231 9.81 -32.16 -13.38
C GLU A 231 8.63 -31.88 -12.44
N ARG A 232 8.08 -32.96 -11.87
CA ARG A 232 7.11 -32.84 -10.77
C ARG A 232 7.85 -32.66 -9.45
N ARG A 233 7.44 -31.67 -8.70
CA ARG A 233 7.99 -31.37 -7.37
C ARG A 233 7.12 -32.04 -6.31
N MET A 234 7.78 -32.50 -5.27
CA MET A 234 7.07 -33.03 -4.10
C MET A 234 6.80 -31.91 -3.11
N TRP A 235 5.67 -31.99 -2.44
CA TRP A 235 5.32 -31.10 -1.34
C TRP A 235 4.74 -31.91 -0.18
N ASP A 236 4.79 -31.37 1.02
CA ASP A 236 4.18 -31.98 2.19
C ASP A 236 2.65 -31.90 2.10
N VAL A 237 2.01 -33.03 1.79
CA VAL A 237 0.56 -33.15 1.69
C VAL A 237 -0.13 -33.05 3.07
N SER A 238 0.61 -33.38 4.15
CA SER A 238 0.11 -33.30 5.52
C SER A 238 0.03 -31.88 6.06
N ASP A 239 0.80 -30.95 5.49
CA ASP A 239 0.74 -29.52 5.84
C ASP A 239 -0.62 -28.95 5.43
N PRO A 240 -1.45 -28.49 6.38
CA PRO A 240 -2.78 -27.96 6.09
C PRO A 240 -2.76 -26.72 5.18
N ARG A 241 -1.63 -26.03 5.07
CA ARG A 241 -1.47 -24.86 4.19
C ARG A 241 -1.45 -25.30 2.71
N ASN A 242 -1.00 -26.53 2.42
CA ASN A 242 -0.93 -27.07 1.07
C ASN A 242 -2.27 -27.68 0.60
N ARG A 243 -3.32 -27.64 1.43
CA ARG A 243 -4.63 -28.12 0.99
C ARG A 243 -5.17 -27.26 -0.13
N GLY A 244 -5.58 -27.92 -1.19
CA GLY A 244 -5.98 -27.27 -2.45
C GLY A 244 -4.89 -27.29 -3.52
N VAL A 245 -3.64 -27.59 -3.15
CA VAL A 245 -2.56 -27.82 -4.13
C VAL A 245 -2.84 -29.13 -4.87
N GLN A 246 -2.91 -29.04 -6.18
CA GLN A 246 -3.13 -30.18 -7.07
C GLN A 246 -1.83 -30.65 -7.72
N GLU A 247 -0.97 -29.70 -8.04
CA GLU A 247 0.30 -29.93 -8.67
C GLU A 247 1.32 -28.84 -8.35
N ASP A 248 2.58 -29.20 -8.38
CA ASP A 248 3.73 -28.32 -8.28
C ASP A 248 4.77 -28.83 -9.28
N MET A 249 5.03 -28.06 -10.32
CA MET A 249 5.79 -28.49 -11.48
C MET A 249 6.89 -27.49 -11.80
N ARG A 250 8.09 -28.00 -12.11
CA ARG A 250 9.07 -27.24 -12.85
C ARG A 250 8.66 -27.23 -14.32
N VAL A 251 8.62 -26.05 -14.89
CA VAL A 251 8.20 -25.85 -16.27
C VAL A 251 9.18 -24.95 -17.01
N LYS A 252 9.21 -25.06 -18.31
CA LYS A 252 10.04 -24.21 -19.17
C LYS A 252 9.16 -23.45 -20.16
N THR A 253 9.42 -22.18 -20.32
CA THR A 253 8.78 -21.38 -21.35
C THR A 253 9.38 -21.71 -22.73
N ARG A 254 8.69 -21.28 -23.81
CA ARG A 254 9.20 -21.41 -25.18
C ARG A 254 10.60 -20.82 -25.34
N ASP A 255 10.89 -19.73 -24.65
CA ASP A 255 12.17 -19.00 -24.71
C ASP A 255 13.21 -19.55 -23.71
N GLY A 256 12.94 -20.70 -23.10
CA GLY A 256 13.87 -21.43 -22.25
C GLY A 256 13.97 -20.97 -20.79
N HIS A 257 13.06 -20.11 -20.29
CA HIS A 257 13.05 -19.74 -18.88
C HIS A 257 12.50 -20.87 -18.02
N SER A 258 13.26 -21.32 -17.03
CA SER A 258 12.80 -22.29 -16.02
C SER A 258 12.00 -21.57 -14.95
N LEU A 259 10.76 -21.99 -14.75
CA LEU A 259 9.79 -21.45 -13.82
C LEU A 259 9.14 -22.58 -13.01
N ARG A 260 8.28 -22.20 -12.09
CA ARG A 260 7.47 -23.12 -11.29
C ARG A 260 6.00 -22.82 -11.51
N LEU A 261 5.23 -23.85 -11.86
CA LEU A 261 3.78 -23.81 -12.04
C LEU A 261 3.12 -24.55 -10.88
N ILE A 262 2.15 -23.87 -10.24
CA ILE A 262 1.38 -24.44 -9.12
C ILE A 262 -0.09 -24.44 -9.51
N GLY A 263 -0.65 -25.65 -9.64
CA GLY A 263 -2.08 -25.87 -9.77
C GLY A 263 -2.76 -25.87 -8.40
N TYR A 264 -3.78 -25.09 -8.24
CA TYR A 264 -4.47 -24.90 -6.97
C TYR A 264 -5.97 -24.81 -7.14
N ILE A 265 -6.73 -25.56 -6.36
CA ILE A 265 -8.17 -25.43 -6.23
C ILE A 265 -8.47 -24.79 -4.87
N ASP A 266 -9.10 -23.64 -4.88
CA ASP A 266 -9.51 -22.97 -3.67
C ASP A 266 -10.49 -23.87 -2.89
N PRO A 267 -10.14 -24.35 -1.68
CA PRO A 267 -10.95 -25.32 -0.97
C PRO A 267 -12.32 -24.78 -0.53
N VAL A 268 -12.48 -23.46 -0.50
CA VAL A 268 -13.73 -22.80 -0.08
C VAL A 268 -14.61 -22.45 -1.28
N ALA A 269 -14.00 -21.81 -2.30
CA ALA A 269 -14.74 -21.36 -3.45
C ALA A 269 -14.86 -22.41 -4.57
N GLY A 270 -14.08 -23.50 -4.49
CA GLY A 270 -14.01 -24.53 -5.54
C GLY A 270 -13.40 -24.03 -6.84
N LYS A 271 -12.78 -22.86 -6.86
CA LYS A 271 -12.25 -22.23 -8.07
C LYS A 271 -10.83 -22.66 -8.31
N ALA A 272 -10.53 -23.12 -9.54
CA ALA A 272 -9.19 -23.48 -9.96
C ALA A 272 -8.34 -22.25 -10.33
N TYR A 273 -7.07 -22.30 -9.98
CA TYR A 273 -6.05 -21.32 -10.27
C TYR A 273 -4.75 -22.02 -10.69
N GLU A 274 -4.03 -21.38 -11.58
CA GLU A 274 -2.65 -21.73 -11.92
C GLU A 274 -1.76 -20.52 -11.59
N PHE A 275 -0.75 -20.75 -10.76
CA PHE A 275 0.21 -19.73 -10.39
C PHE A 275 1.56 -20.03 -11.01
N LEU A 276 2.19 -18.99 -11.55
CA LEU A 276 3.51 -19.04 -12.14
C LEU A 276 4.47 -18.18 -11.34
N THR A 277 5.65 -18.75 -11.02
CA THR A 277 6.66 -18.06 -10.22
C THR A 277 8.07 -18.45 -10.64
N ASN A 278 9.03 -17.55 -10.43
CA ASN A 278 10.46 -17.85 -10.48
C ASN A 278 11.07 -18.03 -9.09
N GLU A 279 10.23 -18.08 -8.04
CA GLU A 279 10.61 -18.38 -6.66
C GLU A 279 10.65 -19.92 -6.48
N PRO A 280 11.84 -20.50 -6.09
CA PRO A 280 11.99 -21.96 -6.09
C PRO A 280 11.61 -22.66 -4.79
N ASP A 281 11.66 -21.99 -3.64
CA ASP A 281 11.81 -22.66 -2.34
C ASP A 281 10.52 -22.69 -1.49
N LEU A 282 9.66 -21.66 -1.59
CA LEU A 282 8.48 -21.54 -0.74
C LEU A 282 7.46 -22.67 -0.96
N PRO A 283 6.79 -23.15 0.11
CA PRO A 283 5.71 -24.13 -0.03
C PRO A 283 4.61 -23.64 -0.98
N PRO A 284 4.04 -24.53 -1.82
CA PRO A 284 3.06 -24.11 -2.85
C PRO A 284 1.80 -23.51 -2.25
N GLY A 285 1.33 -24.00 -1.11
CA GLY A 285 0.18 -23.43 -0.41
C GLY A 285 0.46 -22.03 0.16
N VAL A 286 1.69 -21.75 0.59
CA VAL A 286 2.11 -20.39 1.00
C VAL A 286 2.05 -19.43 -0.18
N LEU A 287 2.53 -19.86 -1.36
CA LEU A 287 2.45 -19.03 -2.58
C LEU A 287 0.99 -18.75 -2.98
N ALA A 288 0.11 -19.75 -2.91
CA ALA A 288 -1.32 -19.57 -3.17
C ALA A 288 -1.96 -18.58 -2.20
N GLU A 289 -1.62 -18.66 -0.90
CA GLU A 289 -2.10 -17.70 0.12
C GLU A 289 -1.57 -16.29 -0.13
N LEU A 290 -0.31 -16.15 -0.46
CA LEU A 290 0.28 -14.86 -0.79
C LEU A 290 -0.39 -14.23 -2.02
N TYR A 291 -0.68 -15.03 -3.07
CA TYR A 291 -1.41 -14.52 -4.23
C TYR A 291 -2.82 -14.03 -3.84
N ARG A 292 -3.50 -14.74 -2.95
CA ARG A 292 -4.79 -14.28 -2.43
C ARG A 292 -4.67 -12.92 -1.73
N ARG A 293 -3.60 -12.70 -0.97
CA ARG A 293 -3.34 -11.41 -0.30
C ARG A 293 -3.01 -10.26 -1.24
N ARG A 294 -2.73 -10.50 -2.51
CA ARG A 294 -2.59 -9.43 -3.51
C ARG A 294 -3.77 -8.46 -3.49
N TRP A 295 -4.98 -8.97 -3.25
CA TRP A 295 -6.18 -8.14 -3.14
C TRP A 295 -6.14 -7.09 -2.02
N GLU A 296 -5.20 -7.15 -1.12
CA GLU A 296 -5.05 -6.15 -0.06
C GLU A 296 -4.66 -4.78 -0.63
N VAL A 297 -3.92 -4.73 -1.74
CA VAL A 297 -3.60 -3.46 -2.41
C VAL A 297 -4.83 -2.79 -3.00
N GLU A 298 -5.77 -3.56 -3.55
CA GLU A 298 -7.03 -3.03 -4.09
C GLU A 298 -7.92 -2.41 -2.98
N LYS A 299 -7.88 -2.96 -1.77
CA LYS A 299 -8.56 -2.38 -0.60
C LYS A 299 -7.94 -1.05 -0.18
N VAL A 300 -6.62 -0.90 -0.32
CA VAL A 300 -5.95 0.38 -0.10
C VAL A 300 -6.36 1.39 -1.17
N PHE A 301 -6.48 0.99 -2.43
CA PHE A 301 -6.99 1.88 -3.49
C PHE A 301 -8.42 2.35 -3.23
N ASP A 302 -9.28 1.48 -2.69
CA ASP A 302 -10.62 1.88 -2.25
C ASP A 302 -10.55 2.94 -1.11
N GLU A 303 -9.62 2.80 -0.18
CA GLU A 303 -9.36 3.80 0.85
C GLU A 303 -8.93 5.14 0.24
N LEU A 304 -7.97 5.14 -0.69
CA LEU A 304 -7.50 6.36 -1.36
C LEU A 304 -8.65 7.08 -2.07
N LYS A 305 -9.47 6.34 -2.82
CA LYS A 305 -10.61 6.88 -3.58
C LYS A 305 -11.74 7.40 -2.71
N ASN A 306 -12.15 6.60 -1.74
CA ASN A 306 -13.42 6.80 -1.05
C ASN A 306 -13.25 7.50 0.31
N LYS A 307 -12.05 7.46 0.90
CA LYS A 307 -11.78 8.00 2.24
C LYS A 307 -10.78 9.16 2.23
N LEU A 308 -9.77 9.16 1.34
CA LEU A 308 -8.68 10.14 1.30
C LEU A 308 -8.79 11.16 0.16
N GLY A 309 -9.94 11.29 -0.46
CA GLY A 309 -10.21 12.40 -1.38
C GLY A 309 -9.52 12.33 -2.74
N GLU A 310 -9.06 11.17 -3.18
CA GLU A 310 -8.57 10.94 -4.54
C GLU A 310 -9.73 10.93 -5.53
N LYS A 311 -10.39 12.07 -5.72
CA LYS A 311 -11.54 12.14 -6.65
C LYS A 311 -11.12 12.48 -8.07
N LYS A 312 -10.09 13.30 -8.24
CA LYS A 312 -9.53 13.71 -9.53
C LYS A 312 -8.11 14.23 -9.35
N ALA A 313 -7.34 14.24 -10.44
CA ALA A 313 -6.02 14.85 -10.43
C ALA A 313 -6.10 16.36 -10.12
N TRP A 314 -5.15 16.84 -9.33
CA TRP A 314 -5.13 18.24 -8.87
C TRP A 314 -4.68 19.23 -9.96
N ALA A 315 -3.85 18.76 -10.90
CA ALA A 315 -3.40 19.51 -12.06
C ALA A 315 -3.09 18.56 -13.24
N THR A 316 -2.83 19.13 -14.40
CA THR A 316 -2.67 18.39 -15.67
C THR A 316 -1.28 17.79 -15.85
N SER A 317 -0.23 18.43 -15.30
CA SER A 317 1.14 17.95 -15.49
C SER A 317 1.41 16.61 -14.79
N LEU A 318 2.29 15.81 -15.38
CA LEU A 318 2.73 14.54 -14.82
C LEU A 318 3.36 14.71 -13.44
N ALA A 319 4.18 15.76 -13.26
CA ALA A 319 4.80 16.10 -11.97
C ALA A 319 3.75 16.34 -10.88
N ALA A 320 2.67 17.07 -11.18
CA ALA A 320 1.61 17.33 -10.22
C ALA A 320 0.80 16.08 -9.87
N LYS A 321 0.54 15.21 -10.85
CA LYS A 321 -0.10 13.92 -10.65
C LYS A 321 0.77 13.00 -9.79
N GLN A 322 2.08 13.00 -10.03
CA GLN A 322 3.06 12.25 -9.22
C GLN A 322 3.14 12.79 -7.79
N ALA A 323 3.19 14.11 -7.61
CA ALA A 323 3.18 14.73 -6.29
C ALA A 323 1.90 14.36 -5.49
N GLN A 324 0.73 14.39 -6.14
CA GLN A 324 -0.53 13.95 -5.52
C GLN A 324 -0.47 12.49 -5.06
N ALA A 325 0.08 11.60 -5.88
CA ALA A 325 0.24 10.20 -5.51
C ALA A 325 1.20 10.02 -4.34
N HIS A 326 2.28 10.80 -4.26
CA HIS A 326 3.15 10.83 -3.07
C HIS A 326 2.41 11.32 -1.83
N PHE A 327 1.61 12.38 -1.91
CA PHE A 327 0.80 12.84 -0.77
C PHE A 327 -0.17 11.75 -0.30
N LEU A 328 -0.82 11.03 -1.21
CA LEU A 328 -1.70 9.92 -0.88
C LEU A 328 -0.96 8.78 -0.16
N THR A 329 0.21 8.39 -0.68
CA THR A 329 1.01 7.31 -0.06
C THR A 329 1.57 7.72 1.30
N ILE A 330 2.06 8.96 1.45
CA ILE A 330 2.53 9.50 2.74
C ILE A 330 1.38 9.56 3.74
N THR A 331 0.21 10.06 3.33
CA THR A 331 -0.98 10.11 4.21
C THR A 331 -1.37 8.71 4.68
N HIS A 332 -1.44 7.72 3.77
CA HIS A 332 -1.76 6.33 4.13
C HIS A 332 -0.76 5.78 5.15
N ASN A 333 0.53 5.93 4.91
CA ASN A 333 1.58 5.43 5.80
C ASN A 333 1.59 6.15 7.16
N LEU A 334 1.34 7.45 7.17
CA LEU A 334 1.24 8.25 8.40
C LEU A 334 0.03 7.83 9.24
N LEU A 335 -1.11 7.55 8.59
CA LEU A 335 -2.30 7.03 9.26
C LEU A 335 -2.02 5.67 9.93
N LEU A 336 -1.26 4.77 9.29
CA LEU A 336 -0.87 3.48 9.91
C LEU A 336 -0.06 3.69 11.18
N LEU A 337 0.95 4.57 11.12
CA LEU A 337 1.80 4.89 12.28
C LEU A 337 1.00 5.55 13.41
N TYR A 338 0.10 6.46 13.06
CA TYR A 338 -0.71 7.16 14.07
C TYR A 338 -1.73 6.23 14.73
N GLU A 339 -2.42 5.36 13.97
CA GLU A 339 -3.30 4.33 14.55
C GLU A 339 -2.52 3.42 15.52
N GLN A 340 -1.32 2.97 15.13
CA GLN A 340 -0.45 2.17 15.99
C GLN A 340 -0.03 2.94 17.26
N ALA A 341 0.34 4.21 17.11
CA ALA A 341 0.71 5.06 18.24
C ALA A 341 -0.46 5.25 19.22
N LEU A 342 -1.68 5.44 18.71
CA LEU A 342 -2.88 5.54 19.55
C LEU A 342 -3.19 4.21 20.26
N ALA A 343 -3.01 3.08 19.57
CA ALA A 343 -3.20 1.76 20.17
C ALA A 343 -2.21 1.53 21.32
N VAL A 344 -0.94 1.90 21.16
CA VAL A 344 0.11 1.69 22.16
C VAL A 344 0.01 2.70 23.31
N ARG A 345 -0.17 4.00 23.00
CA ARG A 345 -0.15 5.06 24.04
C ARG A 345 -1.46 5.20 24.81
N HIS A 346 -2.55 4.95 24.15
CA HIS A 346 -3.88 5.22 24.68
C HIS A 346 -4.79 3.98 24.70
N GLU A 347 -4.28 2.80 24.37
CA GLU A 347 -5.05 1.55 24.33
C GLU A 347 -6.33 1.68 23.49
N VAL A 348 -6.24 2.43 22.38
CA VAL A 348 -7.36 2.58 21.44
C VAL A 348 -7.56 1.29 20.67
N GLN A 349 -8.71 0.65 20.83
CA GLN A 349 -9.10 -0.56 20.13
C GLN A 349 -10.43 -0.34 19.43
N ASN A 350 -10.53 -0.77 18.18
CA ASN A 350 -11.78 -0.72 17.42
C ASN A 350 -12.66 -1.93 17.76
N GLN A 351 -13.30 -1.89 18.93
CA GLN A 351 -14.10 -3.00 19.46
C GLN A 351 -15.19 -3.47 18.47
N ALA A 352 -15.84 -2.54 17.77
CA ALA A 352 -16.85 -2.89 16.78
C ALA A 352 -16.27 -3.68 15.60
N GLU A 353 -15.05 -3.35 15.16
CA GLU A 353 -14.37 -4.10 14.10
C GLU A 353 -13.85 -5.45 14.57
N ASP A 354 -13.36 -5.53 15.81
CA ASP A 354 -12.92 -6.77 16.42
C ASP A 354 -14.10 -7.73 16.62
N GLN A 355 -15.26 -7.21 17.00
CA GLN A 355 -16.48 -7.99 17.09
C GLN A 355 -16.91 -8.53 15.73
N ARG A 356 -16.98 -7.69 14.69
CA ARG A 356 -17.28 -8.11 13.31
C ARG A 356 -16.29 -9.14 12.78
N ARG A 357 -15.01 -9.00 13.14
CA ARG A 357 -13.97 -9.97 12.80
C ARG A 357 -14.22 -11.31 13.51
N SER A 358 -14.57 -11.26 14.78
CA SER A 358 -14.93 -12.45 15.58
C SER A 358 -16.17 -13.17 15.03
N GLU A 359 -17.19 -12.43 14.62
CA GLU A 359 -18.40 -12.98 14.01
C GLU A 359 -18.09 -13.64 12.67
N ARG A 360 -17.32 -12.99 11.79
CA ARG A 360 -16.84 -13.59 10.54
C ARG A 360 -16.03 -14.86 10.77
N MET A 361 -15.20 -14.87 11.83
CA MET A 361 -14.45 -16.07 12.22
C MET A 361 -15.35 -17.22 12.59
N LYS A 362 -16.38 -16.97 13.43
CA LYS A 362 -17.35 -17.98 13.83
C LYS A 362 -18.14 -18.53 12.62
N GLU A 363 -18.57 -17.66 11.72
CA GLU A 363 -19.23 -18.03 10.48
C GLU A 363 -18.35 -18.94 9.62
N HIS A 364 -17.09 -18.54 9.39
CA HIS A 364 -16.13 -19.35 8.64
C HIS A 364 -15.83 -20.70 9.30
N GLN A 365 -15.77 -20.74 10.64
CA GLN A 365 -15.62 -22.00 11.39
C GLN A 365 -16.82 -22.94 11.16
N GLN A 366 -18.03 -22.40 11.15
CA GLN A 366 -19.24 -23.19 10.89
C GLN A 366 -19.24 -23.74 9.44
N ILE A 367 -18.87 -22.91 8.46
CA ILE A 367 -18.74 -23.32 7.07
C ILE A 367 -17.68 -24.42 6.92
N ALA A 368 -16.53 -24.28 7.59
CA ALA A 368 -15.45 -25.28 7.58
C ALA A 368 -15.92 -26.64 8.13
N ARG A 369 -16.62 -26.61 9.28
CA ARG A 369 -17.17 -27.83 9.88
C ARG A 369 -18.18 -28.53 8.95
N LYS A 370 -19.10 -27.77 8.34
CA LYS A 370 -20.09 -28.31 7.40
C LYS A 370 -19.46 -28.92 6.15
N LYS A 371 -18.35 -28.40 5.69
CA LYS A 371 -17.65 -28.83 4.46
C LYS A 371 -16.46 -29.75 4.71
N GLY A 372 -16.17 -30.13 5.96
CA GLY A 372 -14.99 -30.94 6.30
C GLY A 372 -13.67 -30.28 5.91
N GLN A 373 -13.60 -28.96 5.91
CA GLN A 373 -12.43 -28.18 5.46
C GLN A 373 -11.55 -27.70 6.62
N PRO A 374 -10.23 -27.49 6.40
CA PRO A 374 -9.35 -27.03 7.46
C PRO A 374 -9.61 -25.56 7.80
N LEU A 375 -9.53 -25.28 9.08
CA LEU A 375 -9.72 -23.95 9.65
C LEU A 375 -8.68 -22.93 9.15
N SER A 376 -7.44 -23.36 8.83
CA SER A 376 -6.33 -22.49 8.49
C SER A 376 -6.58 -21.58 7.28
N THR A 377 -7.16 -22.13 6.21
CA THR A 377 -7.45 -21.34 4.99
C THR A 377 -8.57 -20.33 5.21
N LEU A 378 -9.54 -20.67 6.05
CA LEU A 378 -10.67 -19.81 6.40
C LEU A 378 -10.26 -18.74 7.41
N LEU A 379 -9.38 -19.08 8.35
CA LEU A 379 -8.81 -18.15 9.32
C LEU A 379 -8.08 -17.01 8.61
N SER A 380 -7.24 -17.35 7.65
CA SER A 380 -6.49 -16.38 6.85
C SER A 380 -7.42 -15.41 6.09
N ARG A 381 -8.56 -15.88 5.59
CA ARG A 381 -9.57 -15.03 4.93
C ARG A 381 -10.30 -14.12 5.92
N ALA A 382 -10.63 -14.60 7.08
CA ALA A 382 -11.28 -13.81 8.11
C ALA A 382 -10.36 -12.71 8.68
N LEU A 383 -9.06 -13.01 8.77
CA LEU A 383 -8.04 -12.08 9.25
C LEU A 383 -7.45 -11.19 8.15
N SER A 384 -7.78 -11.42 6.87
CA SER A 384 -7.29 -10.56 5.79
C SER A 384 -7.77 -9.12 5.99
N ALA A 385 -6.88 -8.20 5.65
CA ALA A 385 -6.92 -6.78 5.95
C ALA A 385 -8.31 -6.18 6.02
N THR A 386 -8.65 -5.70 7.17
CA THR A 386 -9.78 -4.81 7.37
C THR A 386 -9.41 -3.45 6.79
N GLN A 387 -10.33 -2.85 6.04
CA GLN A 387 -10.16 -1.47 5.63
C GLN A 387 -10.19 -0.55 6.85
N ARG A 388 -9.40 0.52 6.84
CA ARG A 388 -9.46 1.54 7.90
C ARG A 388 -10.87 2.07 8.06
N SER A 389 -11.31 2.20 9.30
CA SER A 389 -12.64 2.69 9.63
C SER A 389 -12.89 4.10 9.10
N VAL A 390 -14.03 4.34 8.46
CA VAL A 390 -14.47 5.68 8.08
C VAL A 390 -14.65 6.57 9.32
N LYS A 391 -15.02 5.99 10.47
CA LYS A 391 -15.14 6.68 11.75
C LYS A 391 -13.80 7.32 12.15
N PHE A 392 -12.68 6.59 11.99
CA PHE A 392 -11.36 7.10 12.29
C PHE A 392 -10.98 8.30 11.43
N ILE A 393 -11.20 8.23 10.14
CA ILE A 393 -10.87 9.34 9.22
C ILE A 393 -11.72 10.58 9.51
N ARG A 394 -13.02 10.39 9.80
CA ARG A 394 -13.90 11.50 10.16
C ARG A 394 -13.48 12.14 11.47
N TRP A 395 -13.19 11.33 12.48
CA TRP A 395 -12.68 11.79 13.76
C TRP A 395 -11.36 12.57 13.60
N LEU A 396 -10.41 12.03 12.83
CA LEU A 396 -9.13 12.70 12.60
C LEU A 396 -9.30 14.05 11.93
N ARG A 397 -10.12 14.14 10.89
CA ARG A 397 -10.44 15.40 10.22
C ARG A 397 -11.01 16.46 11.18
N GLU A 398 -11.95 16.05 12.01
CA GLU A 398 -12.54 16.90 13.02
C GLU A 398 -11.51 17.35 14.05
N ALA A 399 -10.72 16.44 14.56
CA ALA A 399 -9.67 16.72 15.55
C ALA A 399 -8.59 17.66 15.00
N LEU A 400 -8.17 17.47 13.73
CA LEU A 400 -7.25 18.38 13.05
C LEU A 400 -7.88 19.74 12.78
N ARG A 401 -9.16 19.78 12.35
CA ARG A 401 -9.89 21.00 12.05
C ARG A 401 -10.01 21.92 13.27
N TYR A 402 -10.31 21.35 14.42
CA TYR A 402 -10.51 22.11 15.66
C TYR A 402 -9.28 22.11 16.59
N GLN A 403 -8.14 21.61 16.13
CA GLN A 403 -6.89 21.52 16.89
C GLN A 403 -7.07 20.93 18.28
N LEU A 404 -7.87 19.87 18.38
CA LEU A 404 -8.23 19.29 19.66
C LEU A 404 -7.01 18.73 20.39
N ALA A 405 -7.01 18.84 21.73
CA ALA A 405 -6.05 18.14 22.57
C ALA A 405 -6.17 16.63 22.37
N GLU A 406 -5.06 15.92 22.25
CA GLU A 406 -5.05 14.48 21.92
C GLU A 406 -5.83 13.67 22.96
N THR A 407 -5.68 13.98 24.24
CA THR A 407 -6.38 13.29 25.33
C THR A 407 -7.91 13.36 25.20
N THR A 408 -8.45 14.56 24.95
CA THR A 408 -9.89 14.75 24.76
C THR A 408 -10.39 14.10 23.48
N ALA A 409 -9.64 14.24 22.39
CA ALA A 409 -10.00 13.63 21.10
C ALA A 409 -10.02 12.11 21.15
N VAL A 410 -9.07 11.50 21.86
CA VAL A 410 -8.96 10.04 22.04
C VAL A 410 -10.17 9.49 22.80
N LEU A 411 -10.66 10.16 23.84
CA LEU A 411 -11.87 9.73 24.55
C LEU A 411 -13.08 9.66 23.59
N ARG A 412 -13.22 10.66 22.70
CA ARG A 412 -14.27 10.63 21.65
C ARG A 412 -14.06 9.46 20.67
N LEU A 413 -12.81 9.16 20.27
CA LEU A 413 -12.52 8.03 19.38
C LEU A 413 -12.87 6.69 20.02
N LYS A 414 -12.49 6.50 21.29
CA LYS A 414 -12.88 5.29 22.06
C LYS A 414 -14.38 5.10 22.09
N HIS A 415 -15.13 6.17 22.37
CA HIS A 415 -16.60 6.12 22.34
C HIS A 415 -17.14 5.74 20.96
N LEU A 416 -16.62 6.36 19.88
CA LEU A 416 -16.99 6.03 18.49
C LEU A 416 -16.69 4.57 18.10
N TYR A 417 -15.66 3.97 18.71
CA TYR A 417 -15.27 2.58 18.44
C TYR A 417 -16.05 1.57 19.30
N ALA A 418 -16.59 1.99 20.42
CA ALA A 418 -17.46 1.17 21.25
C ALA A 418 -18.92 1.10 20.73
N THR A 419 -19.34 2.12 19.95
CA THR A 419 -20.69 2.15 19.35
C THR A 419 -20.71 1.46 18.00
N LEU A 420 -21.59 0.49 17.83
CA LEU A 420 -21.86 -0.24 16.57
C LEU A 420 -22.49 0.67 15.51
#